data_21efa17e5d27c8383e1e87ce748bac64
#
_entry.id   21efa17e5d27c8383e1e87ce748bac64
#
_cell.length_a   1.000
_cell.length_b   1.000
_cell.length_c   1.000
_cell.angle_alpha   90.00
_cell.angle_beta   90.00
_cell.angle_gamma   90.00
#
_symmetry.space_group_name_H-M   'P 1'
#
loop_
_entity.id
_entity.type
_entity.pdbx_description
1 polymer ?
#
loop_
_entity_poly.entity_id
_entity_poly.type
_entity_poly.pdbx_seq_one_letter_code
_entity_poly.pdbx_strand_id
1 'polypeptide(L)'
;DSGYVNFPLLGFVPIAGLTIEDATERLRTLLADYTNQPTVLIEIVNKRISIIGEVARPGHYVFTKDRLMLLEAVSMAGDITVFGNKKRVYILREENNELKKIPVDLTAESLMAREEFFVKQNDVIYVPPTQSRTWSIESIPWNLMLTSISTLILILSYLNVN
;
A
#
# COMPACT_ATOMS: atom_id res chain seq x y z
N ASP A 1 10.95 6.41 21.91
CA ASP A 1 11.93 5.37 21.49
C ASP A 1 13.27 5.72 22.10
N SER A 2 13.76 4.87 23.02
CA SER A 2 14.96 5.18 23.81
C SER A 2 16.28 4.99 23.03
N GLY A 3 16.24 4.41 21.84
CA GLY A 3 17.44 4.11 21.04
C GLY A 3 18.35 3.01 21.59
N TYR A 4 17.89 2.30 22.63
CA TYR A 4 18.61 1.22 23.28
C TYR A 4 17.84 -0.08 23.20
N VAL A 5 18.56 -1.20 23.10
CA VAL A 5 18.01 -2.55 23.28
C VAL A 5 18.48 -3.07 24.64
N ASN A 6 17.56 -3.59 25.44
CA ASN A 6 17.90 -4.31 26.67
C ASN A 6 18.24 -5.76 26.31
N PHE A 7 19.51 -6.10 26.40
CA PHE A 7 19.99 -7.43 26.08
C PHE A 7 20.39 -8.19 27.35
N PRO A 8 19.96 -9.45 27.51
CA PRO A 8 20.41 -10.30 28.63
C PRO A 8 21.95 -10.31 28.66
N LEU A 9 22.57 -10.19 29.82
CA LEU A 9 24.01 -10.14 30.09
C LEU A 9 24.71 -8.80 29.77
N LEU A 10 24.27 -8.08 28.72
CA LEU A 10 24.90 -6.81 28.29
C LEU A 10 24.19 -5.57 28.86
N GLY A 11 22.94 -5.72 29.33
CA GLY A 11 22.12 -4.58 29.75
C GLY A 11 21.66 -3.73 28.53
N PHE A 12 21.63 -2.41 28.70
CA PHE A 12 21.18 -1.48 27.65
C PHE A 12 22.31 -1.19 26.65
N VAL A 13 22.15 -1.68 25.43
CA VAL A 13 23.08 -1.44 24.32
C VAL A 13 22.50 -0.38 23.38
N PRO A 14 23.20 0.74 23.13
CA PRO A 14 22.73 1.76 22.18
C PRO A 14 22.87 1.25 20.74
N ILE A 15 21.76 1.29 19.99
CA ILE A 15 21.70 0.86 18.58
C ILE A 15 21.10 1.92 17.66
N ALA A 16 20.63 3.04 18.22
CA ALA A 16 20.04 4.11 17.43
C ALA A 16 21.04 4.65 16.39
N GLY A 17 20.56 4.84 15.15
CA GLY A 17 21.36 5.36 14.05
C GLY A 17 22.31 4.36 13.41
N LEU A 18 22.35 3.11 13.89
CA LEU A 18 23.12 2.03 13.24
C LEU A 18 22.28 1.33 12.17
N THR A 19 22.93 0.81 11.14
CA THR A 19 22.33 -0.16 10.22
C THR A 19 22.12 -1.50 10.94
N ILE A 20 21.34 -2.41 10.35
CA ILE A 20 21.14 -3.77 10.90
C ILE A 20 22.48 -4.49 10.97
N GLU A 21 23.31 -4.34 9.94
CA GLU A 21 24.64 -4.92 9.84
C GLU A 21 25.56 -4.42 10.96
N ASP A 22 25.62 -3.10 11.15
CA ASP A 22 26.46 -2.48 12.18
C ASP A 22 25.97 -2.85 13.61
N ALA A 23 24.66 -2.89 13.82
CA ALA A 23 24.08 -3.31 15.09
C ALA A 23 24.39 -4.79 15.38
N THR A 24 24.30 -5.65 14.36
CA THR A 24 24.63 -7.08 14.48
C THR A 24 26.08 -7.27 14.85
N GLU A 25 27.01 -6.58 14.16
CA GLU A 25 28.44 -6.67 14.42
C GLU A 25 28.79 -6.13 15.82
N ARG A 26 28.18 -5.02 16.22
CA ARG A 26 28.36 -4.46 17.55
C ARG A 26 27.92 -5.42 18.67
N LEU A 27 26.72 -6.03 18.51
CA LEU A 27 26.25 -7.03 19.48
C LEU A 27 27.13 -8.28 19.48
N ARG A 28 27.59 -8.74 18.31
CA ARG A 28 28.48 -9.88 18.20
C ARG A 28 29.81 -9.62 18.95
N THR A 29 30.39 -8.44 18.75
CA THR A 29 31.61 -8.05 19.43
C THR A 29 31.45 -8.02 20.94
N LEU A 30 30.36 -7.42 21.45
CA LEU A 30 30.08 -7.36 22.89
C LEU A 30 29.80 -8.74 23.51
N LEU A 31 29.20 -9.66 22.74
CA LEU A 31 28.91 -11.02 23.20
C LEU A 31 30.14 -11.94 23.16
N ALA A 32 31.15 -11.60 22.36
CA ALA A 32 32.39 -12.39 22.26
C ALA A 32 33.14 -12.50 23.61
N ASP A 33 32.95 -11.55 24.52
CA ASP A 33 33.52 -11.59 25.87
C ASP A 33 32.83 -12.62 26.79
N TYR A 34 31.61 -13.04 26.42
CA TYR A 34 30.79 -13.93 27.25
C TYR A 34 30.64 -15.33 26.65
N THR A 35 30.83 -15.48 25.33
CA THR A 35 30.70 -16.78 24.64
C THR A 35 31.61 -16.88 23.42
N ASN A 36 32.04 -18.11 23.11
CA ASN A 36 32.82 -18.36 21.90
C ASN A 36 31.93 -18.35 20.65
N GLN A 37 32.29 -17.55 19.65
CA GLN A 37 31.63 -17.45 18.34
C GLN A 37 30.12 -17.19 18.45
N PRO A 38 29.68 -16.06 19.04
CA PRO A 38 28.25 -15.75 19.14
C PRO A 38 27.67 -15.52 17.74
N THR A 39 26.53 -16.13 17.48
CA THR A 39 25.71 -15.81 16.31
C THR A 39 24.60 -14.84 16.72
N VAL A 40 24.54 -13.69 16.09
CA VAL A 40 23.51 -12.67 16.33
C VAL A 40 22.70 -12.50 15.05
N LEU A 41 21.37 -12.59 15.15
CA LEU A 41 20.43 -12.29 14.09
C LEU A 41 19.54 -11.14 14.53
N ILE A 42 19.53 -10.07 13.76
CA ILE A 42 18.63 -8.94 13.97
C ILE A 42 17.66 -8.86 12.80
N GLU A 43 16.37 -8.89 13.11
CA GLU A 43 15.30 -8.76 12.13
C GLU A 43 14.35 -7.63 12.52
N ILE A 44 13.91 -6.85 11.52
CA ILE A 44 12.84 -5.89 11.73
C ILE A 44 11.51 -6.67 11.64
N VAL A 45 10.88 -6.84 12.75
CA VAL A 45 9.54 -7.42 12.84
C VAL A 45 8.48 -6.32 12.70
N ASN A 46 7.29 -6.66 12.18
CA ASN A 46 6.17 -5.71 12.02
C ASN A 46 6.45 -4.55 11.06
N LYS A 47 7.11 -4.82 9.92
CA LYS A 47 7.17 -3.87 8.81
C LYS A 47 5.75 -3.52 8.37
N ARG A 48 5.44 -2.24 8.19
CA ARG A 48 4.09 -1.76 7.85
C ARG A 48 4.08 -1.07 6.51
N ILE A 49 2.96 -1.24 5.80
CA ILE A 49 2.60 -0.45 4.62
C ILE A 49 1.16 0.02 4.76
N SER A 50 0.82 1.07 4.03
CA SER A 50 -0.55 1.55 3.92
C SER A 50 -1.03 1.39 2.50
N ILE A 51 -2.24 0.90 2.29
CA ILE A 51 -2.85 0.78 0.96
C ILE A 51 -4.17 1.53 0.97
N ILE A 52 -4.30 2.51 0.09
CA ILE A 52 -5.44 3.42 0.06
C ILE A 52 -5.94 3.64 -1.37
N GLY A 53 -7.16 4.14 -1.49
CA GLY A 53 -7.82 4.41 -2.77
C GLY A 53 -8.69 3.25 -3.22
N GLU A 54 -8.69 2.95 -4.52
CA GLU A 54 -9.58 1.98 -5.17
C GLU A 54 -9.09 0.54 -5.03
N VAL A 55 -9.05 0.06 -3.80
CA VAL A 55 -8.80 -1.34 -3.42
C VAL A 55 -9.98 -1.89 -2.63
N ALA A 56 -10.15 -3.21 -2.59
CA ALA A 56 -11.28 -3.83 -1.90
C ALA A 56 -11.30 -3.52 -0.40
N ARG A 57 -10.13 -3.46 0.25
CA ARG A 57 -9.97 -3.21 1.67
C ARG A 57 -8.82 -2.23 1.92
N PRO A 58 -9.07 -0.92 1.89
CA PRO A 58 -8.06 0.07 2.26
C PRO A 58 -7.67 -0.08 3.74
N GLY A 59 -6.38 0.11 4.06
CA GLY A 59 -5.92 -0.01 5.44
C GLY A 59 -4.41 -0.09 5.60
N HIS A 60 -3.99 -0.40 6.82
CA HIS A 60 -2.61 -0.66 7.17
C HIS A 60 -2.37 -2.16 7.22
N TYR A 61 -1.27 -2.60 6.62
CA TYR A 61 -0.89 -4.00 6.53
C TYR A 61 0.49 -4.22 7.13
N VAL A 62 0.61 -5.29 7.90
CA VAL A 62 1.88 -5.70 8.50
C VAL A 62 2.42 -6.88 7.71
N PHE A 63 3.72 -6.90 7.46
CA PHE A 63 4.39 -8.02 6.83
C PHE A 63 5.73 -8.31 7.53
N THR A 64 6.16 -9.56 7.46
CA THR A 64 7.39 -10.04 8.11
C THR A 64 8.47 -10.44 7.10
N LYS A 65 8.09 -10.60 5.83
CA LYS A 65 9.04 -10.94 4.75
C LYS A 65 10.09 -9.85 4.59
N ASP A 66 11.31 -10.23 4.24
CA ASP A 66 12.36 -9.25 3.93
C ASP A 66 12.07 -8.45 2.66
N ARG A 67 11.46 -9.09 1.69
CA ARG A 67 11.03 -8.48 0.44
C ARG A 67 9.56 -8.81 0.18
N LEU A 68 8.74 -7.78 0.06
CA LEU A 68 7.33 -7.89 -0.31
C LEU A 68 7.14 -7.29 -1.70
N MET A 69 6.60 -8.05 -2.64
CA MET A 69 6.29 -7.55 -3.97
C MET A 69 5.08 -6.62 -3.93
N LEU A 70 5.07 -5.58 -4.77
CA LEU A 70 3.94 -4.64 -4.87
C LEU A 70 2.62 -5.34 -5.19
N LEU A 71 2.65 -6.36 -6.04
CA LEU A 71 1.47 -7.16 -6.36
C LEU A 71 0.97 -7.99 -5.16
N GLU A 72 1.88 -8.53 -4.33
CA GLU A 72 1.50 -9.19 -3.08
C GLU A 72 0.85 -8.19 -2.11
N ALA A 73 1.43 -6.99 -1.99
CA ALA A 73 0.87 -5.94 -1.16
C ALA A 73 -0.57 -5.58 -1.59
N VAL A 74 -0.80 -5.40 -2.88
CA VAL A 74 -2.14 -5.15 -3.43
C VAL A 74 -3.09 -6.31 -3.15
N SER A 75 -2.61 -7.56 -3.26
CA SER A 75 -3.42 -8.75 -2.95
C SER A 75 -3.85 -8.81 -1.48
N MET A 76 -3.02 -8.34 -0.54
CA MET A 76 -3.38 -8.22 0.88
C MET A 76 -4.60 -7.31 1.08
N ALA A 77 -4.73 -6.27 0.25
CA ALA A 77 -5.88 -5.37 0.23
C ALA A 77 -7.09 -5.93 -0.54
N GLY A 78 -7.05 -7.18 -1.00
CA GLY A 78 -8.13 -7.85 -1.73
C GLY A 78 -8.25 -7.43 -3.19
N ASP A 79 -7.13 -6.98 -3.78
CA ASP A 79 -7.00 -6.49 -5.15
C ASP A 79 -7.61 -5.08 -5.38
N ILE A 80 -7.30 -4.55 -6.55
CA ILE A 80 -7.79 -3.26 -7.05
C ILE A 80 -9.22 -3.44 -7.56
N THR A 81 -10.11 -2.54 -7.17
CA THR A 81 -11.50 -2.58 -7.62
C THR A 81 -11.61 -2.36 -9.13
N VAL A 82 -12.78 -2.67 -9.70
CA VAL A 82 -13.06 -2.43 -11.14
C VAL A 82 -12.95 -0.95 -11.53
N PHE A 83 -13.03 -0.06 -10.55
CA PHE A 83 -12.88 1.39 -10.73
C PHE A 83 -11.45 1.89 -10.54
N GLY A 84 -10.54 1.04 -10.08
CA GLY A 84 -9.15 1.41 -9.83
C GLY A 84 -8.29 1.41 -11.10
N ASN A 85 -7.37 2.37 -11.16
CA ASN A 85 -6.47 2.52 -12.30
C ASN A 85 -5.17 1.75 -12.08
N LYS A 86 -5.10 0.52 -12.59
CA LYS A 86 -3.93 -0.37 -12.49
C LYS A 86 -2.69 0.18 -13.23
N LYS A 87 -2.88 1.07 -14.21
CA LYS A 87 -1.78 1.69 -14.97
C LYS A 87 -1.19 2.92 -14.28
N ARG A 88 -1.79 3.38 -13.18
CA ARG A 88 -1.43 4.65 -12.55
C ARG A 88 -1.45 4.56 -11.02
N VAL A 89 -0.86 3.48 -10.49
CA VAL A 89 -0.66 3.33 -9.05
C VAL A 89 0.51 4.20 -8.61
N TYR A 90 0.47 4.73 -7.40
CA TYR A 90 1.55 5.52 -6.85
C TYR A 90 2.07 4.90 -5.56
N ILE A 91 3.39 4.83 -5.44
CA ILE A 91 4.06 4.58 -4.17
C ILE A 91 4.52 5.94 -3.64
N LEU A 92 4.04 6.29 -2.44
CA LEU A 92 4.53 7.44 -1.69
C LEU A 92 5.54 6.91 -0.69
N ARG A 93 6.79 7.30 -0.87
CA ARG A 93 7.94 6.83 -0.07
C ARG A 93 8.69 8.00 0.49
N GLU A 94 9.00 7.94 1.77
CA GLU A 94 9.90 8.90 2.41
C GLU A 94 11.34 8.38 2.29
N GLU A 95 12.20 9.16 1.63
CA GLU A 95 13.63 8.90 1.51
C GLU A 95 14.40 10.19 1.81
N ASN A 96 15.36 10.14 2.71
CA ASN A 96 16.18 11.30 3.11
C ASN A 96 15.36 12.51 3.57
N ASN A 97 14.26 12.28 4.29
CA ASN A 97 13.34 13.32 4.77
C ASN A 97 12.56 14.03 3.63
N GLU A 98 12.54 13.44 2.43
CA GLU A 98 11.77 13.92 1.29
C GLU A 98 10.70 12.90 0.90
N LEU A 99 9.47 13.38 0.64
CA LEU A 99 8.39 12.53 0.18
C LEU A 99 8.44 12.38 -1.34
N LYS A 100 8.76 11.19 -1.82
CA LYS A 100 8.78 10.87 -3.25
C LYS A 100 7.47 10.22 -3.67
N LYS A 101 6.91 10.68 -4.78
CA LYS A 101 5.76 10.08 -5.43
C LYS A 101 6.19 9.33 -6.68
N ILE A 102 6.17 8.01 -6.62
CA ILE A 102 6.68 7.11 -7.65
C ILE A 102 5.50 6.52 -8.43
N PRO A 103 5.32 6.84 -9.71
CA PRO A 103 4.27 6.24 -10.53
C PRO A 103 4.66 4.82 -10.95
N VAL A 104 3.70 3.89 -10.83
CA VAL A 104 3.89 2.49 -11.18
C VAL A 104 2.71 2.01 -12.04
N ASP A 105 3.02 1.38 -13.16
CA ASP A 105 2.05 0.65 -13.97
C ASP A 105 2.13 -0.84 -13.64
N LEU A 106 1.08 -1.37 -12.99
CA LEU A 106 1.01 -2.78 -12.58
C LEU A 106 0.79 -3.73 -13.77
N THR A 107 0.47 -3.20 -14.95
CA THR A 107 0.27 -4.00 -16.18
C THR A 107 1.52 -4.09 -17.03
N ALA A 108 2.56 -3.35 -16.70
CA ALA A 108 3.80 -3.31 -17.47
C ALA A 108 4.70 -4.50 -17.15
N GLU A 109 5.13 -5.25 -18.17
CA GLU A 109 6.07 -6.37 -18.02
C GLU A 109 7.42 -5.90 -17.44
N SER A 110 7.84 -4.68 -17.76
CA SER A 110 9.06 -4.06 -17.25
C SER A 110 9.06 -3.81 -15.73
N LEU A 111 7.91 -3.91 -15.08
CA LEU A 111 7.81 -3.70 -13.63
C LEU A 111 8.70 -4.66 -12.84
N MET A 112 8.81 -5.92 -13.27
CA MET A 112 9.60 -6.93 -12.57
C MET A 112 11.11 -6.62 -12.52
N ALA A 113 11.60 -5.81 -13.46
CA ALA A 113 13.00 -5.40 -13.51
C ALA A 113 13.30 -4.10 -12.74
N ARG A 114 12.28 -3.46 -12.18
CA ARG A 114 12.39 -2.18 -11.48
C ARG A 114 12.49 -2.38 -9.97
N GLU A 115 13.17 -1.43 -9.32
CA GLU A 115 13.28 -1.42 -7.85
C GLU A 115 11.91 -1.28 -7.17
N GLU A 116 11.00 -0.54 -7.78
CA GLU A 116 9.63 -0.29 -7.31
C GLU A 116 8.74 -1.53 -7.33
N PHE A 117 9.22 -2.64 -7.90
CA PHE A 117 8.56 -3.93 -7.79
C PHE A 117 8.44 -4.42 -6.34
N PHE A 118 9.37 -3.96 -5.48
CA PHE A 118 9.36 -4.27 -4.05
C PHE A 118 8.95 -3.04 -3.23
N VAL A 119 8.03 -3.26 -2.32
CA VAL A 119 7.62 -2.25 -1.35
C VAL A 119 8.60 -2.22 -0.18
N LYS A 120 8.80 -1.03 0.38
CA LYS A 120 9.60 -0.79 1.57
C LYS A 120 8.69 -0.53 2.77
N GLN A 121 9.26 -0.63 3.96
CA GLN A 121 8.56 -0.26 5.20
C GLN A 121 8.11 1.21 5.13
N ASN A 122 6.91 1.50 5.63
CA ASN A 122 6.25 2.79 5.65
C ASN A 122 5.81 3.32 4.27
N ASP A 123 5.94 2.55 3.18
CA ASP A 123 5.35 2.94 1.90
C ASP A 123 3.84 3.11 2.01
N VAL A 124 3.32 4.14 1.32
CA VAL A 124 1.89 4.30 1.10
C VAL A 124 1.59 4.03 -0.38
N ILE A 125 0.83 2.97 -0.63
CA ILE A 125 0.40 2.57 -1.97
C ILE A 125 -0.97 3.22 -2.22
N TYR A 126 -1.02 4.14 -3.18
CA TYR A 126 -2.25 4.82 -3.56
C TYR A 126 -2.72 4.37 -4.93
N VAL A 127 -3.93 3.82 -4.98
CA VAL A 127 -4.61 3.42 -6.22
C VAL A 127 -5.67 4.47 -6.56
N PRO A 128 -5.45 5.33 -7.57
CA PRO A 128 -6.43 6.33 -7.96
C PRO A 128 -7.61 5.67 -8.70
N PRO A 129 -8.78 6.32 -8.72
CA PRO A 129 -9.88 5.88 -9.56
C PRO A 129 -9.58 6.07 -11.05
N THR A 130 -10.21 5.26 -11.87
CA THR A 130 -10.26 5.45 -13.33
C THR A 130 -11.18 6.61 -13.66
N GLN A 131 -10.90 7.37 -14.71
CA GLN A 131 -11.76 8.49 -15.14
C GLN A 131 -13.23 8.10 -15.40
N SER A 132 -13.48 6.83 -15.74
CA SER A 132 -14.84 6.31 -15.94
C SER A 132 -15.72 6.35 -14.68
N ARG A 133 -15.14 6.40 -13.46
CA ARG A 133 -15.92 6.54 -12.24
C ARG A 133 -16.61 7.90 -12.12
N THR A 134 -16.02 8.96 -12.67
CA THR A 134 -16.62 10.30 -12.64
C THR A 134 -17.84 10.43 -13.54
N TRP A 135 -17.99 9.50 -14.49
CA TRP A 135 -19.08 9.42 -15.45
C TRP A 135 -19.91 8.13 -15.30
N SER A 136 -19.86 7.49 -14.13
CA SER A 136 -20.62 6.24 -13.96
C SER A 136 -22.12 6.52 -14.04
N ILE A 137 -22.77 5.70 -14.81
CA ILE A 137 -24.22 5.64 -15.07
C ILE A 137 -25.04 5.59 -13.76
N GLU A 138 -24.42 5.22 -12.62
CA GLU A 138 -25.02 5.28 -11.28
C GLU A 138 -25.47 6.69 -10.84
N SER A 139 -24.90 7.73 -11.44
CA SER A 139 -25.30 9.12 -11.16
C SER A 139 -26.52 9.57 -11.99
N ILE A 140 -26.93 8.79 -12.98
CA ILE A 140 -28.11 9.10 -13.78
C ILE A 140 -29.33 8.50 -13.08
N PRO A 141 -30.27 9.34 -12.61
CA PRO A 141 -31.48 8.84 -11.96
C PRO A 141 -32.44 8.26 -13.00
N TRP A 142 -32.13 7.05 -13.47
CA TRP A 142 -32.93 6.33 -14.49
C TRP A 142 -34.42 6.29 -14.15
N ASN A 143 -34.75 6.24 -12.85
CA ASN A 143 -36.13 6.28 -12.38
C ASN A 143 -36.85 7.58 -12.80
N LEU A 144 -36.15 8.71 -12.72
CA LEU A 144 -36.69 9.99 -13.14
C LEU A 144 -36.83 10.08 -14.67
N MET A 145 -35.91 9.50 -15.43
CA MET A 145 -36.02 9.46 -16.89
C MET A 145 -37.18 8.56 -17.33
N LEU A 146 -37.32 7.37 -16.74
CA LEU A 146 -38.41 6.45 -17.05
C LEU A 146 -39.77 7.04 -16.66
N THR A 147 -39.87 7.70 -15.50
CA THR A 147 -41.15 8.35 -15.06
C THR A 147 -41.49 9.54 -15.96
N SER A 148 -40.49 10.34 -16.40
CA SER A 148 -40.77 11.46 -17.31
C SER A 148 -41.25 10.98 -18.68
N ILE A 149 -40.69 9.90 -19.22
CA ILE A 149 -41.12 9.29 -20.49
C ILE A 149 -42.55 8.73 -20.34
N SER A 150 -42.84 8.03 -19.23
CA SER A 150 -44.16 7.46 -18.99
C SER A 150 -45.23 8.55 -18.88
N THR A 151 -44.93 9.64 -18.18
CA THR A 151 -45.90 10.79 -18.07
C THR A 151 -46.10 11.48 -19.41
N LEU A 152 -45.05 11.59 -20.26
CA LEU A 152 -45.16 12.17 -21.61
C LEU A 152 -46.07 11.32 -22.48
N ILE A 153 -45.91 10.00 -22.47
CA ILE A 153 -46.72 9.04 -23.23
C ILE A 153 -48.21 9.16 -22.77
N LEU A 154 -48.50 9.23 -21.49
CA LEU A 154 -49.85 9.40 -20.97
C LEU A 154 -50.49 10.70 -21.43
N ILE A 155 -49.75 11.82 -21.41
CA ILE A 155 -50.23 13.10 -21.92
C ILE A 155 -50.55 13.05 -23.41
N LEU A 156 -49.65 12.49 -24.20
CA LEU A 156 -49.84 12.32 -25.67
C LEU A 156 -51.04 11.41 -25.97
N SER A 157 -51.19 10.32 -25.21
CA SER A 157 -52.34 9.41 -25.35
C SER A 157 -53.65 10.14 -25.02
N TYR A 158 -53.68 10.95 -23.97
CA TYR A 158 -54.89 11.74 -23.61
C TYR A 158 -55.26 12.77 -24.70
N LEU A 159 -54.26 13.45 -25.26
CA LEU A 159 -54.49 14.45 -26.32
C LEU A 159 -54.92 13.83 -27.66
N ASN A 160 -54.57 12.56 -27.93
CA ASN A 160 -54.93 11.88 -29.17
C ASN A 160 -56.27 11.16 -29.11
N VAL A 161 -56.93 11.04 -27.95
CA VAL A 161 -58.22 10.41 -27.74
C VAL A 161 -59.38 11.45 -27.71
N ASN A 162 -59.05 12.74 -27.61
CA ASN A 162 -60.01 13.86 -27.70
C ASN A 162 -59.84 14.57 -29.07
#